data_b80ae780320a5534459fa6c8069d1786
#
_entry.id   b80ae780320a5534459fa6c8069d1786
#
_cell.length_a   1.000
_cell.length_b   1.000
_cell.length_c   1.000
_cell.angle_alpha   90.00
_cell.angle_beta   90.00
_cell.angle_gamma   90.00
#
_symmetry.space_group_name_H-M   'P 1'
#
loop_
_entity.id
_entity.type
_entity.pdbx_description
1 polymer ?
#
loop_
_entity_poly.entity_id
_entity_poly.type
_entity_poly.pdbx_seq_one_letter_code
_entity_poly.pdbx_strand_id
1 'polypeptide(L)'
;MRRLLIGLTLVLAATGALAQGKTLRFASAFDPQSMDPHALALLYQTRVVTQIYESLVNRGKDFKREPSLATSWEMTGATTWRFKLRQGVKFHDGTPFTADDAVFSIERALDKASQRKNQMLGIAGAKKVDASTIDVTTTQPDAVLPDKFYLVGIMSKAWAEKNNVTKPQDYNAKQETFAVRNANGTGPFTLVRYEADVRTTLKANPGWWGKGTPSGGGNLDDVQY
;
A
#
# COMPACT_ATOMS: atom_id res chain seq x y z
N MET A 1 -78.41 -5.00 18.04
CA MET A 1 -77.11 -5.45 18.59
C MET A 1 -76.05 -5.39 17.53
N ARG A 2 -75.25 -4.33 17.49
CA ARG A 2 -74.16 -4.11 16.54
C ARG A 2 -72.83 -4.57 17.20
N ARG A 3 -72.23 -5.63 16.62
CA ARG A 3 -70.90 -6.10 17.06
C ARG A 3 -69.83 -5.30 16.33
N LEU A 4 -69.08 -4.48 17.06
CA LEU A 4 -67.87 -3.79 16.58
C LEU A 4 -66.71 -4.82 16.57
N LEU A 5 -66.17 -5.08 15.38
CA LEU A 5 -64.93 -5.81 15.21
C LEU A 5 -63.77 -4.78 15.22
N ILE A 6 -62.96 -4.78 16.25
CA ILE A 6 -61.74 -4.01 16.34
C ILE A 6 -60.63 -4.85 15.68
N GLY A 7 -60.20 -4.44 14.47
CA GLY A 7 -59.04 -5.03 13.81
C GLY A 7 -57.74 -4.50 14.41
N LEU A 8 -57.01 -5.36 15.07
CA LEU A 8 -55.64 -5.05 15.56
C LEU A 8 -54.63 -5.19 14.45
N THR A 9 -54.18 -4.05 13.88
CA THR A 9 -53.14 -4.02 12.87
C THR A 9 -51.78 -4.12 13.59
N LEU A 10 -51.14 -5.27 13.48
CA LEU A 10 -49.77 -5.50 13.98
C LEU A 10 -48.78 -4.84 12.97
N VAL A 11 -48.23 -3.69 13.34
CA VAL A 11 -47.11 -3.06 12.59
C VAL A 11 -45.85 -3.81 12.97
N LEU A 12 -45.34 -4.68 12.08
CA LEU A 12 -44.02 -5.27 12.16
C LEU A 12 -42.98 -4.18 11.83
N ALA A 13 -42.41 -3.56 12.86
CA ALA A 13 -41.20 -2.75 12.71
C ALA A 13 -40.04 -3.71 12.42
N ALA A 14 -39.67 -3.85 11.14
CA ALA A 14 -38.44 -4.49 10.76
C ALA A 14 -37.29 -3.59 11.19
N THR A 15 -36.73 -3.83 12.39
CA THR A 15 -35.44 -3.26 12.78
C THR A 15 -34.38 -3.90 11.93
N GLY A 16 -34.00 -3.21 10.83
CA GLY A 16 -32.83 -3.57 10.06
C GLY A 16 -31.62 -3.52 11.00
N ALA A 17 -31.12 -4.69 11.39
CA ALA A 17 -29.83 -4.80 12.05
C ALA A 17 -28.79 -4.22 11.07
N LEU A 18 -28.37 -2.97 11.32
CA LEU A 18 -27.22 -2.40 10.64
C LEU A 18 -26.05 -3.32 10.99
N ALA A 19 -25.54 -4.03 10.00
CA ALA A 19 -24.37 -4.87 10.16
C ALA A 19 -23.23 -3.96 10.64
N GLN A 20 -22.88 -4.09 11.91
CA GLN A 20 -21.80 -3.34 12.50
C GLN A 20 -20.51 -3.76 11.81
N GLY A 21 -19.81 -2.81 11.17
CA GLY A 21 -18.55 -3.08 10.47
C GLY A 21 -17.52 -3.76 11.39
N LYS A 22 -16.74 -4.67 10.82
CA LYS A 22 -15.72 -5.43 11.56
C LYS A 22 -14.45 -4.60 11.72
N THR A 23 -14.21 -4.10 12.93
CA THR A 23 -13.05 -3.29 13.28
C THR A 23 -12.01 -4.12 14.03
N LEU A 24 -10.78 -4.18 13.49
CA LEU A 24 -9.62 -4.68 14.23
C LEU A 24 -8.98 -3.51 15.01
N ARG A 25 -8.81 -3.67 16.31
CA ARG A 25 -8.00 -2.76 17.14
C ARG A 25 -6.71 -3.45 17.53
N PHE A 26 -5.60 -2.81 17.22
CA PHE A 26 -4.26 -3.34 17.46
C PHE A 26 -3.45 -2.33 18.27
N ALA A 27 -3.07 -2.69 19.49
CA ALA A 27 -2.17 -1.90 20.32
C ALA A 27 -0.71 -2.33 20.10
N SER A 28 0.18 -1.36 20.00
CA SER A 28 1.63 -1.55 19.85
C SER A 28 2.37 -0.65 20.84
N ALA A 29 3.55 -1.09 21.27
CA ALA A 29 4.41 -0.26 22.15
C ALA A 29 4.97 0.98 21.43
N PHE A 30 4.97 0.98 20.11
CA PHE A 30 5.45 2.08 19.28
C PHE A 30 4.43 2.42 18.20
N ASP A 31 4.23 3.71 17.99
CA ASP A 31 3.34 4.25 16.97
C ASP A 31 4.10 4.50 15.66
N PRO A 32 3.46 4.38 14.48
CA PRO A 32 4.07 4.82 13.23
C PRO A 32 4.33 6.34 13.30
N GLN A 33 5.50 6.75 12.80
CA GLN A 33 5.93 8.15 12.90
C GLN A 33 5.80 8.90 11.58
N SER A 34 5.40 8.21 10.52
CA SER A 34 5.18 8.78 9.20
C SER A 34 4.31 7.86 8.36
N MET A 35 3.50 8.42 7.48
CA MET A 35 2.82 7.64 6.43
C MET A 35 3.62 7.57 5.12
N ASP A 36 4.78 8.24 5.05
CA ASP A 36 5.70 8.13 3.91
C ASP A 36 6.33 6.72 3.90
N PRO A 37 6.12 5.90 2.84
CA PRO A 37 6.58 4.51 2.81
C PRO A 37 8.11 4.38 2.72
N HIS A 38 8.83 5.46 2.36
CA HIS A 38 10.27 5.45 2.20
C HIS A 38 11.04 6.15 3.34
N ALA A 39 10.34 6.88 4.22
CA ALA A 39 10.98 7.64 5.28
C ALA A 39 11.66 6.75 6.32
N LEU A 40 11.00 5.68 6.74
CA LEU A 40 11.43 4.83 7.85
C LEU A 40 11.39 3.34 7.47
N ALA A 41 12.38 2.57 7.98
CA ALA A 41 12.47 1.12 7.79
C ALA A 41 12.22 0.34 9.09
N LEU A 42 11.47 0.91 10.03
CA LEU A 42 11.16 0.32 11.33
C LEU A 42 9.97 -0.64 11.22
N LEU A 43 9.96 -1.71 12.01
CA LEU A 43 8.95 -2.77 11.92
C LEU A 43 7.53 -2.25 12.18
N TYR A 44 7.33 -1.44 13.21
CA TYR A 44 6.03 -0.88 13.55
C TYR A 44 5.51 0.09 12.47
N GLN A 45 6.40 0.88 11.87
CA GLN A 45 6.13 1.72 10.71
C GLN A 45 5.70 0.87 9.50
N THR A 46 6.51 -0.13 9.18
CA THR A 46 6.27 -1.02 8.04
C THR A 46 4.93 -1.74 8.16
N ARG A 47 4.54 -2.20 9.35
CA ARG A 47 3.26 -2.87 9.60
C ARG A 47 2.06 -2.03 9.14
N VAL A 48 2.10 -0.73 9.34
CA VAL A 48 1.01 0.18 8.97
C VAL A 48 1.08 0.55 7.49
N VAL A 49 2.24 0.98 7.01
CA VAL A 49 2.36 1.47 5.63
C VAL A 49 2.17 0.39 4.59
N THR A 50 2.48 -0.88 4.89
CA THR A 50 2.23 -2.01 3.97
C THR A 50 0.76 -2.39 3.82
N GLN A 51 -0.13 -1.88 4.67
CA GLN A 51 -1.57 -2.00 4.45
C GLN A 51 -2.09 -0.97 3.42
N ILE A 52 -1.34 0.10 3.22
CA ILE A 52 -1.69 1.24 2.36
C ILE A 52 -0.98 1.12 1.01
N TYR A 53 0.32 0.80 1.03
CA TYR A 53 1.18 0.72 -0.14
C TYR A 53 1.59 -0.71 -0.42
N GLU A 54 1.44 -1.13 -1.66
CA GLU A 54 1.92 -2.43 -2.12
C GLU A 54 3.30 -2.28 -2.77
N SER A 55 4.02 -3.38 -2.82
CA SER A 55 5.34 -3.49 -3.45
C SER A 55 5.25 -4.20 -4.81
N LEU A 56 6.33 -4.24 -5.58
CA LEU A 56 6.38 -5.01 -6.83
C LEU A 56 6.29 -6.51 -6.57
N VAL A 57 7.03 -6.99 -5.58
CA VAL A 57 7.10 -8.40 -5.19
C VAL A 57 6.77 -8.51 -3.71
N ASN A 58 5.92 -9.45 -3.35
CA ASN A 58 5.55 -9.74 -1.98
C ASN A 58 6.19 -11.05 -1.49
N ARG A 59 6.00 -11.37 -0.22
CA ARG A 59 6.31 -12.68 0.38
C ARG A 59 5.05 -13.32 0.91
N GLY A 60 4.85 -14.58 0.54
CA GLY A 60 3.77 -15.40 1.03
C GLY A 60 3.98 -15.87 2.47
N LYS A 61 3.00 -16.61 2.98
CA LYS A 61 3.04 -17.18 4.34
C LYS A 61 4.20 -18.17 4.55
N ASP A 62 4.68 -18.78 3.47
CA ASP A 62 5.85 -19.67 3.43
C ASP A 62 7.16 -18.92 3.13
N PHE A 63 7.15 -17.60 3.18
CA PHE A 63 8.26 -16.71 2.87
C PHE A 63 8.75 -16.75 1.42
N LYS A 64 8.07 -17.46 0.51
CA LYS A 64 8.40 -17.44 -0.91
C LYS A 64 7.96 -16.14 -1.57
N ARG A 65 8.62 -15.81 -2.69
CA ARG A 65 8.26 -14.68 -3.52
C ARG A 65 6.87 -14.88 -4.11
N GLU A 66 6.03 -13.89 -3.99
CA GLU A 66 4.70 -13.85 -4.60
C GLU A 66 4.56 -12.61 -5.48
N PRO A 67 3.89 -12.74 -6.64
CA PRO A 67 3.50 -11.59 -7.45
C PRO A 67 2.62 -10.63 -6.66
N SER A 68 2.92 -9.32 -6.77
CA SER A 68 2.09 -8.25 -6.24
C SER A 68 1.78 -7.24 -7.37
N LEU A 69 2.33 -6.03 -7.34
CA LEU A 69 2.19 -5.09 -8.45
C LEU A 69 3.00 -5.49 -9.68
N ALA A 70 4.02 -6.35 -9.55
CA ALA A 70 4.58 -7.11 -10.67
C ALA A 70 3.93 -8.49 -10.74
N THR A 71 3.53 -8.92 -11.93
CA THR A 71 2.94 -10.24 -12.20
C THR A 71 3.99 -11.30 -12.53
N SER A 72 5.14 -10.86 -13.05
CA SER A 72 6.30 -11.71 -13.34
C SER A 72 7.57 -10.87 -13.44
N TRP A 73 8.72 -11.54 -13.34
CA TRP A 73 10.04 -10.96 -13.50
C TRP A 73 11.02 -11.98 -14.03
N GLU A 74 11.99 -11.50 -14.81
CA GLU A 74 13.03 -12.33 -15.42
C GLU A 74 14.34 -11.55 -15.61
N MET A 75 15.45 -12.24 -15.61
CA MET A 75 16.73 -11.64 -16.02
C MET A 75 16.76 -11.55 -17.55
N THR A 76 16.99 -10.33 -18.07
CA THR A 76 17.17 -10.06 -19.51
C THR A 76 18.62 -9.77 -19.86
N GLY A 77 19.49 -9.68 -18.87
CA GLY A 77 20.94 -9.48 -19.00
C GLY A 77 21.64 -9.75 -17.68
N ALA A 78 22.95 -9.76 -17.65
CA ALA A 78 23.74 -10.07 -16.46
C ALA A 78 23.39 -9.16 -15.25
N THR A 79 23.03 -7.90 -15.52
CA THR A 79 22.71 -6.88 -14.51
C THR A 79 21.34 -6.25 -14.74
N THR A 80 20.46 -6.89 -15.50
CA THR A 80 19.15 -6.31 -15.85
C THR A 80 18.04 -7.32 -15.57
N TRP A 81 17.08 -6.89 -14.79
CA TRP A 81 15.84 -7.60 -14.54
C TRP A 81 14.66 -6.83 -15.14
N ARG A 82 13.80 -7.55 -15.85
CA ARG A 82 12.54 -7.04 -16.40
C ARG A 82 11.38 -7.45 -15.54
N PHE A 83 10.52 -6.49 -15.20
CA PHE A 83 9.29 -6.71 -14.44
C PHE A 83 8.08 -6.38 -15.32
N LYS A 84 7.12 -7.31 -15.39
CA LYS A 84 5.81 -7.07 -15.98
C LYS A 84 4.85 -6.61 -14.90
N LEU A 85 4.25 -5.45 -15.09
CA LEU A 85 3.39 -4.82 -14.11
C LEU A 85 1.94 -5.24 -14.27
N ARG A 86 1.23 -5.33 -13.15
CA ARG A 86 -0.20 -5.62 -13.10
C ARG A 86 -0.98 -4.47 -13.72
N GLN A 87 -1.87 -4.81 -14.63
CA GLN A 87 -2.75 -3.84 -15.27
C GLN A 87 -4.09 -3.70 -14.52
N GLY A 88 -4.77 -2.56 -14.69
CA GLY A 88 -6.07 -2.30 -14.08
C GLY A 88 -6.03 -1.94 -12.59
N VAL A 89 -4.84 -1.90 -11.97
CA VAL A 89 -4.68 -1.43 -10.59
C VAL A 89 -4.90 0.07 -10.52
N LYS A 90 -5.56 0.52 -9.44
CA LYS A 90 -5.78 1.95 -9.17
C LYS A 90 -5.21 2.31 -7.80
N PHE A 91 -4.70 3.51 -7.71
CA PHE A 91 -4.42 4.15 -6.42
C PHE A 91 -5.72 4.51 -5.69
N HIS A 92 -5.63 4.83 -4.42
CA HIS A 92 -6.79 5.14 -3.58
C HIS A 92 -7.58 6.37 -4.06
N ASP A 93 -6.94 7.30 -4.77
CA ASP A 93 -7.58 8.45 -5.41
C ASP A 93 -8.23 8.11 -6.76
N GLY A 94 -8.19 6.85 -7.19
CA GLY A 94 -8.78 6.35 -8.43
C GLY A 94 -7.87 6.47 -9.66
N THR A 95 -6.69 7.11 -9.56
CA THR A 95 -5.74 7.21 -10.68
C THR A 95 -5.12 5.84 -10.99
N PRO A 96 -4.82 5.53 -12.27
CA PRO A 96 -4.24 4.24 -12.64
C PRO A 96 -2.78 4.12 -12.20
N PHE A 97 -2.39 2.91 -11.77
CA PHE A 97 -0.99 2.54 -11.57
C PHE A 97 -0.32 2.25 -12.91
N THR A 98 0.89 2.77 -13.11
CA THR A 98 1.65 2.66 -14.36
C THR A 98 3.13 2.38 -14.12
N ALA A 99 3.87 2.14 -15.20
CA ALA A 99 5.32 1.98 -15.15
C ALA A 99 6.05 3.25 -14.66
N ASP A 100 5.48 4.44 -14.88
CA ASP A 100 6.05 5.70 -14.40
C ASP A 100 6.03 5.78 -12.88
N ASP A 101 4.97 5.27 -12.24
CA ASP A 101 4.86 5.21 -10.77
C ASP A 101 5.85 4.21 -10.17
N ALA A 102 6.03 3.07 -10.82
CA ALA A 102 7.00 2.06 -10.39
C ALA A 102 8.45 2.58 -10.46
N VAL A 103 8.83 3.17 -11.58
CA VAL A 103 10.17 3.79 -11.76
C VAL A 103 10.38 4.90 -10.75
N PHE A 104 9.43 5.83 -10.63
CA PHE A 104 9.46 6.93 -9.66
C PHE A 104 9.68 6.41 -8.23
N SER A 105 8.94 5.39 -7.82
CA SER A 105 9.02 4.85 -6.46
C SER A 105 10.34 4.16 -6.17
N ILE A 106 10.91 3.46 -7.16
CA ILE A 106 12.24 2.84 -7.04
C ILE A 106 13.30 3.92 -6.87
N GLU A 107 13.30 4.94 -7.73
CA GLU A 107 14.27 6.05 -7.65
C GLU A 107 14.12 6.83 -6.34
N ARG A 108 12.88 7.06 -5.90
CA ARG A 108 12.60 7.70 -4.62
C ARG A 108 13.11 6.86 -3.44
N ALA A 109 12.99 5.54 -3.48
CA ALA A 109 13.50 4.64 -2.44
C ALA A 109 15.05 4.60 -2.40
N LEU A 110 15.72 4.91 -3.52
CA LEU A 110 17.18 5.03 -3.61
C LEU A 110 17.71 6.39 -3.12
N ASP A 111 16.84 7.39 -2.93
CA ASP A 111 17.27 8.71 -2.46
C ASP A 111 18.00 8.63 -1.11
N LYS A 112 18.96 9.56 -0.91
CA LYS A 112 19.79 9.61 0.30
C LYS A 112 18.98 9.78 1.60
N ALA A 113 17.83 10.43 1.55
CA ALA A 113 16.94 10.63 2.69
C ALA A 113 16.10 9.39 3.01
N SER A 114 15.97 8.44 2.08
CA SER A 114 15.21 7.21 2.28
C SER A 114 15.95 6.24 3.19
N GLN A 115 15.27 5.72 4.21
CA GLN A 115 15.79 4.58 4.97
C GLN A 115 15.67 3.25 4.22
N ARG A 116 14.83 3.17 3.16
CA ARG A 116 14.72 1.98 2.31
C ARG A 116 15.93 1.76 1.40
N LYS A 117 16.78 2.78 1.17
CA LYS A 117 17.98 2.67 0.34
C LYS A 117 18.90 1.52 0.75
N ASN A 118 18.99 1.22 2.04
CA ASN A 118 19.83 0.12 2.53
C ASN A 118 19.32 -1.26 2.08
N GLN A 119 18.01 -1.40 1.89
CA GLN A 119 17.39 -2.59 1.32
C GLN A 119 17.63 -2.69 -0.19
N MET A 120 17.88 -1.57 -0.83
CA MET A 120 18.03 -1.41 -2.29
C MET A 120 19.51 -1.40 -2.74
N LEU A 121 20.45 -1.78 -1.87
CA LEU A 121 21.88 -1.79 -2.19
C LEU A 121 22.17 -2.61 -3.45
N GLY A 122 23.00 -2.04 -4.34
CA GLY A 122 23.37 -2.65 -5.61
C GLY A 122 22.40 -2.36 -6.76
N ILE A 123 21.23 -1.74 -6.52
CA ILE A 123 20.36 -1.26 -7.58
C ILE A 123 20.96 0.06 -8.09
N ALA A 124 21.17 0.11 -9.43
CA ALA A 124 21.69 1.30 -10.12
C ALA A 124 20.56 2.23 -10.58
N GLY A 125 19.37 1.70 -10.81
CA GLY A 125 18.20 2.47 -11.20
C GLY A 125 17.14 1.62 -11.89
N ALA A 126 16.07 2.28 -12.33
CA ALA A 126 14.99 1.67 -13.08
C ALA A 126 14.62 2.52 -14.29
N LYS A 127 14.14 1.88 -15.35
CA LYS A 127 13.64 2.57 -16.54
C LYS A 127 12.34 1.94 -17.03
N LYS A 128 11.46 2.77 -17.55
CA LYS A 128 10.27 2.36 -18.28
C LYS A 128 10.67 1.76 -19.63
N VAL A 129 10.10 0.61 -19.95
CA VAL A 129 10.19 -0.03 -21.27
C VAL A 129 8.92 0.28 -22.08
N ASP A 130 7.77 0.06 -21.46
CA ASP A 130 6.44 0.39 -22.00
C ASP A 130 5.49 0.75 -20.85
N ALA A 131 4.20 0.88 -21.12
CA ALA A 131 3.20 1.29 -20.12
C ALA A 131 3.07 0.32 -18.92
N SER A 132 3.46 -0.94 -19.11
CA SER A 132 3.33 -2.02 -18.10
C SER A 132 4.61 -2.84 -17.90
N THR A 133 5.76 -2.31 -18.34
CA THR A 133 7.04 -3.02 -18.26
C THR A 133 8.12 -2.06 -17.80
N ILE A 134 8.93 -2.47 -16.85
CA ILE A 134 10.13 -1.75 -16.42
C ILE A 134 11.34 -2.67 -16.43
N ASP A 135 12.51 -2.11 -16.67
CA ASP A 135 13.80 -2.73 -16.44
C ASP A 135 14.45 -2.11 -15.20
N VAL A 136 14.97 -2.95 -14.32
CA VAL A 136 15.79 -2.55 -13.18
C VAL A 136 17.20 -3.03 -13.40
N THR A 137 18.16 -2.11 -13.28
CA THR A 137 19.58 -2.40 -13.45
C THR A 137 20.29 -2.44 -12.11
N THR A 138 21.31 -3.31 -12.03
CA THR A 138 22.17 -3.46 -10.85
C THR A 138 23.61 -3.13 -11.21
N THR A 139 24.41 -2.76 -10.19
CA THR A 139 25.84 -2.48 -10.35
C THR A 139 26.68 -3.74 -10.58
N GLN A 140 26.16 -4.89 -10.19
CA GLN A 140 26.74 -6.23 -10.34
C GLN A 140 25.62 -7.25 -10.54
N PRO A 141 25.88 -8.45 -11.10
CA PRO A 141 24.89 -9.51 -11.18
C PRO A 141 24.26 -9.82 -9.83
N ASP A 142 22.92 -9.82 -9.77
CA ASP A 142 22.16 -10.01 -8.53
C ASP A 142 20.95 -10.94 -8.78
N ALA A 143 21.11 -12.22 -8.46
CA ALA A 143 20.06 -13.23 -8.64
C ALA A 143 18.89 -13.09 -7.64
N VAL A 144 19.05 -12.29 -6.58
CA VAL A 144 18.04 -12.10 -5.54
C VAL A 144 17.41 -10.72 -5.60
N LEU A 145 17.64 -9.95 -6.66
CA LEU A 145 17.08 -8.61 -6.82
C LEU A 145 15.57 -8.53 -6.55
N PRO A 146 14.71 -9.45 -7.00
CA PRO A 146 13.28 -9.37 -6.71
C PRO A 146 12.94 -9.32 -5.22
N ASP A 147 13.75 -9.95 -4.35
CA ASP A 147 13.55 -9.92 -2.90
C ASP A 147 13.77 -8.53 -2.30
N LYS A 148 14.53 -7.66 -2.96
CA LYS A 148 14.78 -6.29 -2.50
C LYS A 148 13.55 -5.39 -2.60
N PHE A 149 12.58 -5.75 -3.43
CA PHE A 149 11.34 -4.98 -3.58
C PHE A 149 10.30 -5.28 -2.49
N TYR A 150 10.48 -6.36 -1.73
CA TYR A 150 9.63 -6.60 -0.57
C TYR A 150 9.71 -5.39 0.39
N LEU A 151 8.57 -4.83 0.78
CA LEU A 151 8.42 -3.65 1.64
C LEU A 151 8.83 -2.30 0.99
N VAL A 152 9.15 -2.25 -0.29
CA VAL A 152 9.32 -0.98 -1.02
C VAL A 152 7.97 -0.56 -1.58
N GLY A 153 7.29 0.33 -0.88
CA GLY A 153 5.94 0.77 -1.25
C GLY A 153 5.92 1.59 -2.54
N ILE A 154 5.00 1.29 -3.43
CA ILE A 154 4.79 2.05 -4.66
C ILE A 154 3.84 3.22 -4.41
N MET A 155 4.27 4.42 -4.79
CA MET A 155 3.51 5.67 -4.68
C MET A 155 3.07 6.17 -6.05
N SER A 156 1.95 6.88 -6.11
CA SER A 156 1.56 7.63 -7.30
C SER A 156 2.52 8.80 -7.52
N LYS A 157 3.18 8.82 -8.70
CA LYS A 157 4.05 9.92 -9.12
C LYS A 157 3.27 11.24 -9.18
N ALA A 158 2.11 11.23 -9.83
CA ALA A 158 1.28 12.42 -9.98
C ALA A 158 0.81 12.98 -8.62
N TRP A 159 0.44 12.09 -7.67
CA TRP A 159 0.09 12.52 -6.32
C TRP A 159 1.30 13.12 -5.58
N ALA A 160 2.48 12.53 -5.74
CA ALA A 160 3.70 13.04 -5.11
C ALA A 160 4.11 14.40 -5.67
N GLU A 161 4.00 14.60 -6.99
CA GLU A 161 4.25 15.89 -7.65
C GLU A 161 3.26 16.95 -7.20
N LYS A 162 1.96 16.63 -7.21
CA LYS A 162 0.88 17.55 -6.77
C LYS A 162 1.07 18.06 -5.33
N ASN A 163 1.58 17.21 -4.45
CA ASN A 163 1.72 17.51 -3.02
C ASN A 163 3.16 17.89 -2.62
N ASN A 164 4.07 18.10 -3.57
CA ASN A 164 5.47 18.48 -3.34
C ASN A 164 6.23 17.47 -2.46
N VAL A 165 5.98 16.17 -2.65
CA VAL A 165 6.61 15.07 -1.90
C VAL A 165 7.33 14.08 -2.82
N THR A 166 7.93 14.58 -3.90
CA THR A 166 8.72 13.77 -4.85
C THR A 166 9.97 13.17 -4.24
N LYS A 167 10.47 13.74 -3.14
CA LYS A 167 11.54 13.15 -2.32
C LYS A 167 10.97 12.54 -1.05
N PRO A 168 11.63 11.50 -0.49
CA PRO A 168 11.26 10.97 0.83
C PRO A 168 11.40 12.05 1.91
N GLN A 169 10.60 11.93 2.96
CA GLN A 169 10.82 12.70 4.16
C GLN A 169 12.23 12.41 4.71
N ASP A 170 13.00 13.45 4.96
CA ASP A 170 14.21 13.32 5.77
C ASP A 170 13.80 13.29 7.25
N TYR A 171 13.66 12.08 7.76
CA TYR A 171 13.24 11.85 9.15
C TYR A 171 14.30 12.36 10.15
N ASN A 172 15.58 12.21 9.83
CA ASN A 172 16.67 12.65 10.71
C ASN A 172 16.73 14.18 10.82
N ALA A 173 16.39 14.88 9.76
CA ALA A 173 16.26 16.33 9.76
C ALA A 173 14.93 16.81 10.38
N LYS A 174 14.09 15.91 10.89
CA LYS A 174 12.75 16.21 11.44
C LYS A 174 11.86 16.98 10.44
N GLN A 175 12.02 16.69 9.16
CA GLN A 175 11.26 17.34 8.12
C GLN A 175 9.78 16.94 8.23
N GLU A 176 8.89 17.92 8.21
CA GLU A 176 7.45 17.68 8.09
C GLU A 176 7.04 17.87 6.63
N THR A 177 6.55 16.83 5.98
CA THR A 177 6.06 16.87 4.61
C THR A 177 4.60 16.44 4.56
N PHE A 178 3.91 16.73 3.45
CA PHE A 178 2.53 16.27 3.26
C PHE A 178 2.37 14.75 3.40
N ALA A 179 3.36 13.96 2.96
CA ALA A 179 3.34 12.49 3.04
C ALA A 179 3.48 11.95 4.48
N VAL A 180 3.90 12.78 5.45
CA VAL A 180 3.96 12.34 6.86
C VAL A 180 2.58 11.98 7.38
N ARG A 181 1.54 12.73 6.99
CA ARG A 181 0.16 12.57 7.49
C ARG A 181 -0.84 12.13 6.45
N ASN A 182 -0.42 11.99 5.20
CA ASN A 182 -1.30 11.67 4.09
C ASN A 182 -0.70 10.53 3.26
N ALA A 183 -1.57 9.72 2.65
CA ALA A 183 -1.15 8.55 1.89
C ALA A 183 -2.04 8.33 0.67
N ASN A 184 -1.44 7.87 -0.43
CA ASN A 184 -2.13 7.43 -1.64
C ASN A 184 -1.40 6.21 -2.22
N GLY A 185 -1.82 5.04 -1.81
CA GLY A 185 -1.28 3.74 -2.24
C GLY A 185 -2.28 2.96 -3.07
N THR A 186 -1.96 1.70 -3.34
CA THR A 186 -2.80 0.76 -4.07
C THR A 186 -3.39 -0.34 -3.17
N GLY A 187 -3.03 -0.34 -1.89
CA GLY A 187 -3.23 -1.43 -0.96
C GLY A 187 -4.67 -1.68 -0.52
N PRO A 188 -4.87 -2.76 0.27
CA PRO A 188 -6.17 -3.20 0.74
C PRO A 188 -6.87 -2.21 1.68
N PHE A 189 -6.14 -1.27 2.26
CA PHE A 189 -6.70 -0.25 3.16
C PHE A 189 -6.29 1.16 2.73
N THR A 190 -7.20 2.11 2.93
CA THR A 190 -6.98 3.55 2.76
C THR A 190 -6.75 4.20 4.11
N LEU A 191 -5.87 5.21 4.16
CA LEU A 191 -5.69 6.03 5.36
C LEU A 191 -6.89 6.95 5.53
N VAL A 192 -7.57 6.84 6.68
CA VAL A 192 -8.65 7.75 7.08
C VAL A 192 -8.08 8.89 7.91
N ARG A 193 -7.23 8.56 8.89
CA ARG A 193 -6.66 9.54 9.82
C ARG A 193 -5.38 9.00 10.44
N TYR A 194 -4.39 9.85 10.54
CA TYR A 194 -3.17 9.64 11.31
C TYR A 194 -3.02 10.74 12.36
N GLU A 195 -3.01 10.35 13.61
CA GLU A 195 -2.74 11.20 14.77
C GLU A 195 -1.58 10.56 15.53
N ALA A 196 -0.40 11.16 15.41
CA ALA A 196 0.81 10.65 16.06
C ALA A 196 0.58 10.46 17.57
N ASP A 197 1.04 9.33 18.11
CA ASP A 197 0.93 8.94 19.53
C ASP A 197 -0.51 8.80 20.05
N VAL A 198 -1.50 8.84 19.17
CA VAL A 198 -2.93 8.71 19.52
C VAL A 198 -3.58 7.56 18.77
N ARG A 199 -3.62 7.63 17.44
CA ARG A 199 -4.29 6.61 16.63
C ARG A 199 -4.01 6.76 15.14
N THR A 200 -3.81 5.62 14.46
CA THR A 200 -3.90 5.51 13.00
C THR A 200 -5.16 4.74 12.64
N THR A 201 -6.04 5.33 11.83
CA THR A 201 -7.29 4.70 11.39
C THR A 201 -7.21 4.41 9.89
N LEU A 202 -7.43 3.17 9.53
CA LEU A 202 -7.51 2.70 8.16
C LEU A 202 -8.90 2.15 7.88
N LYS A 203 -9.36 2.28 6.64
CA LYS A 203 -10.61 1.72 6.13
C LYS A 203 -10.35 0.80 4.95
N ALA A 204 -11.08 -0.30 4.87
CA ALA A 204 -10.97 -1.22 3.76
C ALA A 204 -11.19 -0.52 2.41
N ASN A 205 -10.35 -0.82 1.44
CA ASN A 205 -10.48 -0.36 0.06
C ASN A 205 -11.40 -1.31 -0.71
N PRO A 206 -12.66 -0.92 -1.00
CA PRO A 206 -13.60 -1.80 -1.70
C PRO A 206 -13.18 -2.09 -3.13
N GLY A 207 -12.39 -1.21 -3.74
CA GLY A 207 -11.87 -1.32 -5.09
C GLY A 207 -10.50 -2.01 -5.20
N TRP A 208 -9.99 -2.57 -4.11
CA TRP A 208 -8.69 -3.23 -4.15
C TRP A 208 -8.67 -4.41 -5.11
N TRP A 209 -7.68 -4.44 -6.01
CA TRP A 209 -7.54 -5.44 -7.07
C TRP A 209 -7.39 -6.88 -6.54
N GLY A 210 -6.79 -7.05 -5.34
CA GLY A 210 -6.56 -8.36 -4.71
C GLY A 210 -7.79 -8.95 -4.01
N LYS A 211 -8.91 -8.25 -3.97
CA LYS A 211 -10.14 -8.75 -3.35
C LYS A 211 -10.63 -10.01 -4.06
N GLY A 212 -10.88 -11.09 -3.30
CA GLY A 212 -11.32 -12.37 -3.82
C GLY A 212 -10.21 -13.28 -4.36
N THR A 213 -8.94 -12.85 -4.31
CA THR A 213 -7.81 -13.74 -4.58
C THR A 213 -7.46 -14.55 -3.32
N PRO A 214 -6.76 -15.72 -3.45
CA PRO A 214 -6.34 -16.53 -2.30
C PRO A 214 -5.50 -15.76 -1.27
N SER A 215 -4.74 -14.77 -1.70
CA SER A 215 -3.92 -13.89 -0.85
C SER A 215 -4.66 -12.65 -0.38
N GLY A 216 -5.85 -12.37 -0.91
CA GLY A 216 -6.59 -11.12 -0.77
C GLY A 216 -7.86 -11.20 0.07
N GLY A 217 -7.87 -12.03 1.10
CA GLY A 217 -9.08 -12.29 1.87
C GLY A 217 -9.08 -11.72 3.27
N GLY A 218 -9.24 -10.43 3.44
CA GLY A 218 -9.66 -9.87 4.74
C GLY A 218 -11.18 -9.66 4.78
N ASN A 219 -11.76 -9.79 5.97
CA ASN A 219 -13.18 -9.49 6.23
C ASN A 219 -13.33 -8.31 7.18
N LEU A 220 -12.31 -7.46 7.27
CA LEU A 220 -12.30 -6.26 8.10
C LEU A 220 -12.77 -5.07 7.29
N ASP A 221 -13.55 -4.20 7.92
CA ASP A 221 -13.97 -2.92 7.35
C ASP A 221 -13.04 -1.79 7.80
N ASP A 222 -12.57 -1.85 9.04
CA ASP A 222 -11.68 -0.85 9.62
C ASP A 222 -10.53 -1.49 10.41
N VAL A 223 -9.41 -0.77 10.47
CA VAL A 223 -8.26 -1.10 11.35
C VAL A 223 -7.86 0.15 12.12
N GLN A 224 -7.62 -0.02 13.42
CA GLN A 224 -7.13 1.05 14.30
C GLN A 224 -5.85 0.57 15.00
N TYR A 225 -4.80 1.35 14.85
CA TYR A 225 -3.53 1.18 15.55
C TYR A 225 -3.38 2.23 16.63
#